data_4ca540f8d01a9d062fd14f3045629fae
#
_entry.id   4ca540f8d01a9d062fd14f3045629fae
#
_cell.length_a   1.000
_cell.length_b   1.000
_cell.length_c   1.000
_cell.angle_alpha   90.00
_cell.angle_beta   90.00
_cell.angle_gamma   90.00
#
_symmetry.space_group_name_H-M   'P 1'
#
loop_
_entity.id
_entity.type
_entity.pdbx_description
1 polymer ?
#
loop_
_entity_poly.entity_id
_entity_poly.type
_entity_poly.pdbx_seq_one_letter_code
_entity_poly.pdbx_strand_id
1 'polypeptide(L)'
;MPRTVLATPLGPLTLVSNGAALTAATFDPADLGAEAEGEDAVLAAASDQLAAYFAGEPVAFDVPLRLGGTPFQERVWAALSAIPHGDTVSYGMLAARVGMPKGAQAVGAANGQNPVAVIVPCHRVVGADGALVGYAGGLERKRALLDLESRQRRLF
;
A
#
# COMPACT_ATOMS: atom_id res chain seq x y z
N MET A 1 7.31 15.71 -11.63
CA MET A 1 6.43 15.66 -10.43
C MET A 1 7.27 15.66 -9.17
N PRO A 2 6.87 16.41 -8.13
CA PRO A 2 7.61 16.44 -6.88
C PRO A 2 7.70 15.08 -6.22
N ARG A 3 8.81 14.80 -5.59
CA ARG A 3 8.96 13.58 -4.78
C ARG A 3 9.81 13.86 -3.54
N THR A 4 9.59 13.07 -2.51
CA THR A 4 10.37 13.09 -1.28
C THR A 4 10.63 11.66 -0.81
N VAL A 5 11.61 11.50 0.07
CA VAL A 5 11.94 10.20 0.66
C VAL A 5 11.68 10.27 2.16
N LEU A 6 10.84 9.36 2.64
CA LEU A 6 10.55 9.22 4.06
C LEU A 6 11.37 8.07 4.63
N ALA A 7 12.13 8.34 5.69
CA ALA A 7 12.82 7.29 6.43
C ALA A 7 11.80 6.49 7.24
N THR A 8 11.78 5.16 7.08
CA THR A 8 10.90 4.28 7.84
C THR A 8 11.71 3.15 8.48
N PRO A 9 11.15 2.44 9.48
CA PRO A 9 11.82 1.26 10.03
C PRO A 9 12.10 0.17 9.01
N LEU A 10 11.41 0.20 7.87
CA LEU A 10 11.57 -0.80 6.79
C LEU A 10 12.50 -0.33 5.68
N GLY A 11 13.08 0.85 5.82
CA GLY A 11 13.93 1.47 4.81
C GLY A 11 13.29 2.70 4.19
N PRO A 12 14.00 3.37 3.27
CA PRO A 12 13.49 4.58 2.63
C PRO A 12 12.25 4.28 1.78
N LEU A 13 11.20 5.06 1.96
CA LEU A 13 9.99 5.01 1.16
C LEU A 13 9.90 6.28 0.33
N THR A 14 9.92 6.14 -0.99
CA THR A 14 9.86 7.29 -1.90
C THR A 14 8.41 7.59 -2.25
N LEU A 15 8.02 8.85 -2.07
CA LEU A 15 6.66 9.33 -2.32
C LEU A 15 6.68 10.30 -3.50
N VAL A 16 5.72 10.16 -4.41
CA VAL A 16 5.58 11.03 -5.59
C VAL A 16 4.18 11.61 -5.63
N SER A 17 4.10 12.91 -5.92
CA SER A 17 2.84 13.64 -6.05
C SER A 17 2.75 14.29 -7.42
N ASN A 18 1.52 14.49 -7.91
CA ASN A 18 1.28 15.29 -9.13
C ASN A 18 0.83 16.72 -8.81
N GLY A 19 0.94 17.13 -7.54
CA GLY A 19 0.49 18.42 -7.05
C GLY A 19 -0.92 18.39 -6.46
N ALA A 20 -1.76 17.45 -6.87
CA ALA A 20 -3.14 17.31 -6.42
C ALA A 20 -3.37 16.00 -5.66
N ALA A 21 -2.58 14.96 -5.96
CA ALA A 21 -2.75 13.64 -5.37
C ALA A 21 -1.42 12.91 -5.31
N LEU A 22 -1.32 11.93 -4.41
CA LEU A 22 -0.19 11.03 -4.33
C LEU A 22 -0.33 10.00 -5.46
N THR A 23 0.74 9.82 -6.23
CA THR A 23 0.74 8.91 -7.38
C THR A 23 1.60 7.68 -7.17
N ALA A 24 2.55 7.73 -6.23
CA ALA A 24 3.40 6.58 -5.92
C ALA A 24 3.92 6.64 -4.49
N ALA A 25 4.09 5.46 -3.92
CA ALA A 25 4.84 5.23 -2.69
C ALA A 25 5.54 3.89 -2.86
N THR A 26 6.87 3.89 -2.92
CA THR A 26 7.61 2.67 -3.22
C THR A 26 8.91 2.58 -2.41
N PHE A 27 9.24 1.35 -2.00
CA PHE A 27 10.54 1.05 -1.40
C PHE A 27 11.62 0.85 -2.47
N ASP A 28 11.25 0.76 -3.75
CA ASP A 28 12.19 0.62 -4.86
C ASP A 28 12.04 1.79 -5.83
N PRO A 29 12.84 2.86 -5.64
CA PRO A 29 12.75 4.04 -6.49
C PRO A 29 13.25 3.82 -7.93
N ALA A 30 13.87 2.68 -8.23
CA ALA A 30 14.27 2.36 -9.59
C ALA A 30 13.06 2.20 -10.52
N ASP A 31 11.87 1.89 -9.97
CA ASP A 31 10.62 1.80 -10.74
C ASP A 31 10.10 3.18 -11.17
N LEU A 32 10.64 4.24 -10.60
CA LEU A 32 10.24 5.61 -10.91
C LEU A 32 11.19 6.21 -11.92
N GLY A 33 10.69 7.01 -12.83
CA GLY A 33 11.53 7.77 -13.74
C GLY A 33 12.38 8.81 -13.02
N ALA A 34 13.12 9.60 -13.79
CA ALA A 34 13.89 10.71 -13.24
C ALA A 34 12.93 11.84 -12.83
N GLU A 35 12.55 11.84 -11.57
CA GLU A 35 11.65 12.83 -11.01
C GLU A 35 12.44 13.86 -10.21
N ALA A 36 12.03 15.11 -10.26
CA ALA A 36 12.68 16.17 -9.51
C ALA A 36 12.27 16.08 -8.03
N GLU A 37 13.24 16.26 -7.15
CA GLU A 37 12.94 16.42 -5.73
C GLU A 37 12.14 17.70 -5.49
N GLY A 38 11.27 17.67 -4.52
CA GLY A 38 10.45 18.81 -4.16
C GLY A 38 9.42 18.42 -3.13
N GLU A 39 8.71 19.41 -2.63
CA GLU A 39 7.66 19.19 -1.64
C GLU A 39 6.39 19.91 -2.03
N ASP A 40 5.27 19.38 -1.58
CA ASP A 40 3.96 20.01 -1.69
C ASP A 40 3.09 19.53 -0.52
N ALA A 41 1.86 20.06 -0.45
CA ALA A 41 0.96 19.73 0.65
C ALA A 41 0.56 18.24 0.64
N VAL A 42 0.49 17.61 -0.52
CA VAL A 42 0.17 16.18 -0.63
C VAL A 42 1.30 15.34 -0.02
N LEU A 43 2.55 15.64 -0.40
CA LEU A 43 3.70 14.92 0.14
C LEU A 43 3.84 15.14 1.65
N ALA A 44 3.59 16.35 2.13
CA ALA A 44 3.64 16.64 3.56
C ALA A 44 2.58 15.83 4.33
N ALA A 45 1.35 15.79 3.83
CA ALA A 45 0.27 15.04 4.46
C ALA A 45 0.56 13.53 4.46
N ALA A 46 1.03 12.99 3.33
CA ALA A 46 1.39 11.58 3.22
C ALA A 46 2.53 11.23 4.17
N SER A 47 3.56 12.06 4.24
CA SER A 47 4.70 11.84 5.14
C SER A 47 4.27 11.84 6.60
N ASP A 48 3.43 12.79 7.00
CA ASP A 48 2.94 12.89 8.38
C ASP A 48 2.11 11.67 8.76
N GLN A 49 1.19 11.24 7.89
CA GLN A 49 0.34 10.09 8.14
C GLN A 49 1.16 8.79 8.19
N LEU A 50 2.11 8.61 7.29
CA LEU A 50 2.98 7.44 7.29
C LEU A 50 3.90 7.43 8.52
N ALA A 51 4.44 8.56 8.92
CA ALA A 51 5.26 8.65 10.13
C ALA A 51 4.47 8.24 11.37
N ALA A 52 3.22 8.71 11.49
CA ALA A 52 2.33 8.31 12.58
C ALA A 52 2.03 6.80 12.54
N TYR A 53 1.76 6.27 11.35
CA TYR A 53 1.52 4.84 11.14
C TYR A 53 2.71 4.00 11.64
N PHE A 54 3.94 4.34 11.24
CA PHE A 54 5.13 3.60 11.66
C PHE A 54 5.50 3.83 13.11
N ALA A 55 5.02 4.92 13.72
CA ALA A 55 5.19 5.16 15.16
C ALA A 55 4.21 4.35 16.02
N GLY A 56 3.30 3.60 15.41
CA GLY A 56 2.36 2.75 16.11
C GLY A 56 1.02 3.40 16.38
N GLU A 57 0.75 4.57 15.83
CA GLU A 57 -0.52 5.26 16.00
C GLU A 57 -1.57 4.74 15.00
N PRO A 58 -2.84 4.63 15.41
CA PRO A 58 -3.90 4.31 14.44
C PRO A 58 -4.08 5.49 13.49
N VAL A 59 -4.02 5.20 12.19
CA VAL A 59 -4.12 6.23 11.14
C VAL A 59 -5.14 5.80 10.11
N ALA A 60 -6.08 6.69 9.81
CA ALA A 60 -6.92 6.59 8.63
C ALA A 60 -6.28 7.47 7.55
N PHE A 61 -5.72 6.83 6.51
CA PHE A 61 -5.11 7.58 5.42
C PHE A 61 -6.19 8.30 4.61
N ASP A 62 -6.09 9.62 4.53
CA ASP A 62 -7.05 10.46 3.80
C ASP A 62 -6.40 11.28 2.68
N VAL A 63 -5.12 11.08 2.44
CA VAL A 63 -4.42 11.77 1.37
C VAL A 63 -5.04 11.39 0.01
N PRO A 64 -5.29 12.36 -0.87
CA PRO A 64 -5.86 12.03 -2.19
C PRO A 64 -4.89 11.20 -3.01
N LEU A 65 -5.44 10.19 -3.70
CA LEU A 65 -4.67 9.21 -4.48
C LEU A 65 -5.06 9.27 -5.95
N ARG A 66 -4.06 9.13 -6.82
CA ARG A 66 -4.28 8.94 -8.25
C ARG A 66 -3.40 7.78 -8.72
N LEU A 67 -4.02 6.62 -8.89
CA LEU A 67 -3.27 5.37 -9.09
C LEU A 67 -2.99 5.07 -10.57
N GLY A 68 -3.85 5.50 -11.47
CA GLY A 68 -3.58 5.44 -12.90
C GLY A 68 -3.52 4.05 -13.50
N GLY A 69 -4.27 3.10 -12.95
CA GLY A 69 -4.31 1.74 -13.46
C GLY A 69 -5.43 1.49 -14.46
N THR A 70 -5.52 0.24 -14.91
CA THR A 70 -6.67 -0.23 -15.70
C THR A 70 -7.91 -0.25 -14.81
N PRO A 71 -9.13 -0.30 -15.41
CA PRO A 71 -10.36 -0.42 -14.61
C PRO A 71 -10.35 -1.61 -13.67
N PHE A 72 -9.79 -2.74 -14.10
CA PHE A 72 -9.67 -3.92 -13.24
C PHE A 72 -8.70 -3.67 -12.08
N GLN A 73 -7.53 -3.12 -12.36
CA GLN A 73 -6.56 -2.79 -11.32
C GLN A 73 -7.15 -1.82 -10.29
N GLU A 74 -7.82 -0.78 -10.76
CA GLU A 74 -8.42 0.20 -9.85
C GLU A 74 -9.50 -0.41 -8.98
N ARG A 75 -10.29 -1.36 -9.51
CA ARG A 75 -11.26 -2.12 -8.71
C ARG A 75 -10.58 -2.95 -7.63
N VAL A 76 -9.48 -3.62 -7.96
CA VAL A 76 -8.72 -4.41 -6.99
C VAL A 76 -8.15 -3.49 -5.91
N TRP A 77 -7.53 -2.38 -6.30
CA TRP A 77 -6.93 -1.46 -5.35
C TRP A 77 -7.97 -0.80 -4.43
N ALA A 78 -9.16 -0.50 -4.96
CA ALA A 78 -10.26 0.01 -4.12
C ALA A 78 -10.70 -1.04 -3.10
N ALA A 79 -10.78 -2.30 -3.50
CA ALA A 79 -11.12 -3.39 -2.57
C ALA A 79 -10.04 -3.58 -1.50
N LEU A 80 -8.75 -3.39 -1.85
CA LEU A 80 -7.67 -3.41 -0.88
C LEU A 80 -7.85 -2.33 0.18
N SER A 81 -8.19 -1.12 -0.24
CA SER A 81 -8.36 0.01 0.67
C SER A 81 -9.51 -0.19 1.64
N ALA A 82 -10.42 -1.10 1.36
CA ALA A 82 -11.53 -1.46 2.23
C ALA A 82 -11.17 -2.52 3.29
N ILE A 83 -9.97 -3.11 3.23
CA ILE A 83 -9.53 -4.08 4.23
C ILE A 83 -9.14 -3.32 5.50
N PRO A 84 -9.80 -3.58 6.64
CA PRO A 84 -9.51 -2.85 7.87
C PRO A 84 -8.08 -3.07 8.37
N HIS A 85 -7.55 -2.07 9.04
CA HIS A 85 -6.28 -2.15 9.74
C HIS A 85 -6.30 -3.34 10.73
N GLY A 86 -5.28 -4.18 10.67
CA GLY A 86 -5.17 -5.35 11.53
C GLY A 86 -5.85 -6.61 10.99
N ASP A 87 -6.57 -6.49 9.87
CA ASP A 87 -7.20 -7.65 9.21
C ASP A 87 -6.42 -8.09 7.99
N THR A 88 -6.64 -9.32 7.57
CA THR A 88 -6.10 -9.87 6.34
C THR A 88 -7.22 -10.56 5.55
N VAL A 89 -7.03 -10.66 4.24
CA VAL A 89 -7.91 -11.46 3.38
C VAL A 89 -7.05 -12.36 2.49
N SER A 90 -7.63 -13.48 2.04
CA SER A 90 -6.96 -14.32 1.06
C SER A 90 -7.14 -13.75 -0.35
N TYR A 91 -6.30 -14.20 -1.28
CA TYR A 91 -6.47 -13.85 -2.69
C TYR A 91 -7.83 -14.28 -3.23
N GLY A 92 -8.32 -15.45 -2.80
CA GLY A 92 -9.66 -15.94 -3.17
C GLY A 92 -10.78 -15.04 -2.66
N MET A 93 -10.67 -14.57 -1.42
CA MET A 93 -11.64 -13.63 -0.85
C MET A 93 -11.63 -12.30 -1.59
N LEU A 94 -10.46 -11.80 -1.90
CA LEU A 94 -10.32 -10.55 -2.66
C LEU A 94 -10.93 -10.69 -4.05
N ALA A 95 -10.67 -11.82 -4.72
CA ALA A 95 -11.22 -12.10 -6.04
C ALA A 95 -12.75 -12.12 -6.00
N ALA A 96 -13.34 -12.74 -4.98
CA ALA A 96 -14.79 -12.74 -4.81
C ALA A 96 -15.34 -11.34 -4.61
N ARG A 97 -14.65 -10.52 -3.83
CA ARG A 97 -15.06 -9.13 -3.56
C ARG A 97 -15.08 -8.25 -4.81
N VAL A 98 -14.21 -8.53 -5.77
CA VAL A 98 -14.19 -7.78 -7.03
C VAL A 98 -15.05 -8.43 -8.13
N GLY A 99 -15.83 -9.42 -7.78
CA GLY A 99 -16.76 -10.08 -8.70
C GLY A 99 -16.13 -11.12 -9.61
N MET A 100 -14.94 -11.63 -9.29
CA MET A 100 -14.22 -12.63 -10.06
C MET A 100 -13.78 -13.79 -9.17
N PRO A 101 -14.69 -14.61 -8.65
CA PRO A 101 -14.36 -15.64 -7.65
C PRO A 101 -13.32 -16.67 -8.11
N LYS A 102 -13.13 -16.82 -9.44
CA LYS A 102 -12.09 -17.68 -10.00
C LYS A 102 -10.87 -16.91 -10.46
N GLY A 103 -10.80 -15.62 -10.14
CA GLY A 103 -9.76 -14.72 -10.63
C GLY A 103 -8.61 -14.46 -9.67
N ALA A 104 -8.33 -15.36 -8.72
CA ALA A 104 -7.31 -15.16 -7.71
C ALA A 104 -5.94 -14.83 -8.31
N GLN A 105 -5.58 -15.44 -9.44
CA GLN A 105 -4.30 -15.19 -10.10
C GLN A 105 -4.23 -13.79 -10.70
N ALA A 106 -5.29 -13.35 -11.39
CA ALA A 106 -5.36 -12.00 -11.96
C ALA A 106 -5.38 -10.93 -10.86
N VAL A 107 -6.11 -11.20 -9.78
CA VAL A 107 -6.17 -10.32 -8.61
C VAL A 107 -4.79 -10.24 -7.94
N GLY A 108 -4.08 -11.36 -7.83
CA GLY A 108 -2.72 -11.38 -7.29
C GLY A 108 -1.76 -10.52 -8.11
N ALA A 109 -1.86 -10.57 -9.44
CA ALA A 109 -1.04 -9.75 -10.31
C ALA A 109 -1.34 -8.26 -10.10
N ALA A 110 -2.63 -7.88 -10.05
CA ALA A 110 -3.02 -6.49 -9.80
C ALA A 110 -2.58 -6.02 -8.41
N ASN A 111 -2.67 -6.89 -7.40
CA ASN A 111 -2.19 -6.60 -6.05
C ASN A 111 -0.69 -6.26 -6.05
N GLY A 112 0.10 -7.04 -6.80
CA GLY A 112 1.54 -6.82 -6.91
C GLY A 112 1.93 -5.56 -7.68
N GLN A 113 1.01 -4.98 -8.44
CA GLN A 113 1.23 -3.79 -9.25
C GLN A 113 0.73 -2.50 -8.58
N ASN A 114 0.32 -2.58 -7.32
CA ASN A 114 -0.11 -1.43 -6.54
C ASN A 114 0.99 -0.35 -6.51
N PRO A 115 0.71 0.87 -7.01
CA PRO A 115 1.73 1.92 -7.06
C PRO A 115 1.95 2.66 -5.75
N VAL A 116 1.05 2.48 -4.76
CA VAL A 116 1.10 3.23 -3.50
C VAL A 116 1.14 2.25 -2.34
N ALA A 117 2.32 1.74 -2.05
CA ALA A 117 2.53 0.77 -0.98
C ALA A 117 2.13 1.35 0.38
N VAL A 118 1.75 0.51 1.31
CA VAL A 118 1.34 0.82 2.68
C VAL A 118 -0.02 1.50 2.75
N ILE A 119 -0.19 2.65 2.11
CA ILE A 119 -1.47 3.41 2.11
C ILE A 119 -2.57 2.59 1.44
N VAL A 120 -2.30 2.04 0.25
CA VAL A 120 -3.16 1.02 -0.36
C VAL A 120 -2.61 -0.33 0.12
N PRO A 121 -3.31 -1.03 1.00
CA PRO A 121 -2.70 -2.08 1.82
C PRO A 121 -2.60 -3.44 1.12
N CYS A 122 -1.82 -3.51 0.05
CA CYS A 122 -1.59 -4.77 -0.64
C CYS A 122 -0.92 -5.83 0.25
N HIS A 123 -0.27 -5.41 1.33
CA HIS A 123 0.32 -6.33 2.31
C HIS A 123 -0.72 -7.12 3.12
N ARG A 124 -1.99 -6.70 3.13
CA ARG A 124 -3.08 -7.37 3.86
C ARG A 124 -3.67 -8.55 3.10
N VAL A 125 -3.12 -8.90 1.95
CA VAL A 125 -3.57 -10.08 1.19
C VAL A 125 -2.57 -11.20 1.38
N VAL A 126 -3.06 -12.37 1.81
CA VAL A 126 -2.24 -13.53 2.16
C VAL A 126 -2.73 -14.78 1.43
N GLY A 127 -1.96 -15.87 1.50
CA GLY A 127 -2.40 -17.16 0.97
C GLY A 127 -3.62 -17.70 1.73
N ALA A 128 -4.31 -18.69 1.16
CA ALA A 128 -5.53 -19.23 1.72
C ALA A 128 -5.37 -19.80 3.13
N ASP A 129 -4.17 -20.23 3.45
CA ASP A 129 -3.80 -20.79 4.78
C ASP A 129 -3.12 -19.74 5.68
N GLY A 130 -3.14 -18.47 5.29
CA GLY A 130 -2.46 -17.39 6.00
C GLY A 130 -1.00 -17.25 5.66
N ALA A 131 -0.48 -18.00 4.69
CA ALA A 131 0.93 -17.94 4.32
C ALA A 131 1.28 -16.60 3.68
N LEU A 132 2.48 -16.10 3.96
CA LEU A 132 3.00 -14.90 3.34
C LEU A 132 3.52 -15.25 1.95
N VAL A 133 2.80 -14.79 0.93
CA VAL A 133 3.18 -14.98 -0.47
C VAL A 133 3.06 -13.66 -1.21
N GLY A 134 4.03 -13.37 -2.07
CA GLY A 134 4.01 -12.23 -2.96
C GLY A 134 3.91 -10.86 -2.28
N TYR A 135 4.96 -10.06 -2.43
CA TYR A 135 4.91 -8.65 -2.08
C TYR A 135 6.04 -7.94 -2.84
N ALA A 136 5.70 -6.87 -3.55
CA ALA A 136 6.68 -6.13 -4.35
C ALA A 136 7.81 -5.56 -3.49
N GLY A 137 7.52 -5.19 -2.25
CA GLY A 137 8.51 -4.70 -1.29
C GLY A 137 9.32 -5.79 -0.58
N GLY A 138 9.02 -7.08 -0.84
CA GLY A 138 9.69 -8.21 -0.20
C GLY A 138 8.91 -8.75 1.00
N LEU A 139 9.01 -10.06 1.22
CA LEU A 139 8.23 -10.74 2.28
C LEU A 139 8.60 -10.26 3.68
N GLU A 140 9.83 -9.84 3.91
CA GLU A 140 10.24 -9.32 5.21
C GLU A 140 9.47 -8.05 5.56
N ARG A 141 9.33 -7.14 4.59
CA ARG A 141 8.53 -5.93 4.79
C ARG A 141 7.05 -6.25 4.98
N LYS A 142 6.52 -7.20 4.22
CA LYS A 142 5.13 -7.64 4.37
C LYS A 142 4.89 -8.14 5.78
N ARG A 143 5.76 -9.02 6.29
CA ARG A 143 5.67 -9.52 7.67
C ARG A 143 5.72 -8.39 8.68
N ALA A 144 6.66 -7.45 8.52
CA ALA A 144 6.82 -6.34 9.44
C ALA A 144 5.58 -5.45 9.49
N LEU A 145 4.96 -5.18 8.34
CA LEU A 145 3.72 -4.39 8.26
C LEU A 145 2.57 -5.11 8.96
N LEU A 146 2.41 -6.41 8.71
CA LEU A 146 1.35 -7.19 9.35
C LEU A 146 1.56 -7.29 10.85
N ASP A 147 2.79 -7.48 11.30
CA ASP A 147 3.12 -7.55 12.73
C ASP A 147 2.83 -6.20 13.42
N LEU A 148 3.18 -5.09 12.78
CA LEU A 148 2.90 -3.77 13.29
C LEU A 148 1.40 -3.55 13.48
N GLU A 149 0.61 -3.88 12.47
CA GLU A 149 -0.84 -3.72 12.51
C GLU A 149 -1.49 -4.65 13.53
N SER A 150 -1.01 -5.86 13.66
CA SER A 150 -1.50 -6.82 14.65
C SER A 150 -1.26 -6.33 16.09
N ARG A 151 -0.09 -5.75 16.36
CA ARG A 151 0.22 -5.18 17.67
C ARG A 151 -0.65 -3.98 17.98
N GLN A 152 -0.88 -3.10 17.02
CA GLN A 152 -1.74 -1.92 17.20
C GLN A 152 -3.16 -2.34 17.52
N ARG A 153 -3.69 -3.36 16.85
CA ARG A 153 -5.04 -3.87 17.09
C ARG A 153 -5.22 -4.37 18.51
N ARG A 154 -4.18 -4.98 19.10
CA ARG A 154 -4.22 -5.48 20.48
C ARG A 154 -4.19 -4.34 21.51
N LEU A 155 -3.62 -3.19 21.15
CA LEU A 155 -3.53 -2.02 22.01
C LEU A 155 -4.80 -1.16 21.96
N PHE A 156 -5.50 -1.21 20.87
CA PHE A 156 -6.68 -0.41 20.58
C PHE A 156 -7.86 -1.28 20.19
#